data_7bc477a1925f02f240ef0da3186558f5
#
_entry.id   7bc477a1925f02f240ef0da3186558f5
#
_cell.length_a   1.000
_cell.length_b   1.000
_cell.length_c   1.000
_cell.angle_alpha   90.00
_cell.angle_beta   90.00
_cell.angle_gamma   90.00
#
_symmetry.space_group_name_H-M   'P 1'
#
loop_
_entity.id
_entity.type
_entity.pdbx_description
1 polymer ?
#
loop_
_entity_poly.entity_id
_entity_poly.type
_entity_poly.pdbx_seq_one_letter_code
_entity_poly.pdbx_strand_id
1 'polypeptide(L)'
;MGVENSFISVDWGTTNLRIRFVSNPDLHIQGEFFYDNGLKKMNKIWEESKKKFPNRKKYLLDKLIEYLDKTLFEHVNFKNIIISGMASSSIGVQELDYSKIPFNFIKPKINLLEIKWRQKTISLISGIKKNDD
;
A
#
# COMPACT_ATOMS: atom_id res chain seq x y z
N MET A 1 7.75 -4.86 22.66
CA MET A 1 7.06 -3.69 22.95
C MET A 1 6.63 -2.98 21.70
N GLY A 2 6.12 -2.13 21.33
CA GLY A 2 5.76 -1.40 20.12
C GLY A 2 5.55 -2.20 18.83
N VAL A 3 6.23 -3.32 18.65
CA VAL A 3 6.16 -4.11 17.41
C VAL A 3 4.78 -4.69 17.18
N GLU A 4 4.12 -5.16 18.24
CA GLU A 4 2.78 -5.75 18.11
C GLU A 4 1.72 -4.77 17.65
N ASN A 5 1.90 -3.48 17.99
CA ASN A 5 0.98 -2.41 17.64
C ASN A 5 1.47 -1.57 16.47
N SER A 6 2.55 -2.00 15.85
CA SER A 6 3.14 -1.27 14.73
C SER A 6 2.55 -1.72 13.40
N PHE A 7 2.62 -0.85 12.42
CA PHE A 7 2.18 -1.19 11.07
C PHE A 7 3.11 -0.55 10.03
N ILE A 8 3.03 -1.07 8.83
CA ILE A 8 3.75 -0.51 7.69
C ILE A 8 2.79 0.38 6.91
N SER A 9 3.20 1.61 6.70
CA SER A 9 2.48 2.55 5.86
C SER A 9 3.19 2.64 4.51
N VAL A 10 2.47 2.34 3.45
CA VAL A 10 3.00 2.36 2.09
C VAL A 10 2.25 3.43 1.30
N ASP A 11 3.00 4.41 0.81
CA ASP A 11 2.47 5.39 -0.14
C ASP A 11 3.04 5.03 -1.52
N TRP A 12 2.20 4.42 -2.34
CA TRP A 12 2.62 3.92 -3.64
C TRP A 12 2.10 4.84 -4.73
N GLY A 13 2.93 5.76 -5.14
CA GLY A 13 2.58 6.73 -6.17
C GLY A 13 2.94 6.25 -7.57
N THR A 14 2.69 7.13 -8.53
CA THR A 14 3.01 6.84 -9.93
C THR A 14 4.52 6.69 -10.13
N THR A 15 5.30 7.54 -9.46
CA THR A 15 6.75 7.62 -9.65
C THR A 15 7.53 6.98 -8.51
N ASN A 16 7.06 7.12 -7.28
CA ASN A 16 7.81 6.72 -6.09
C ASN A 16 7.03 5.74 -5.23
N LEU A 17 7.79 4.95 -4.49
CA LEU A 17 7.29 4.06 -3.45
C LEU A 17 7.90 4.52 -2.14
N ARG A 18 7.05 4.92 -1.19
CA ARG A 18 7.48 5.34 0.14
C ARG A 18 6.99 4.35 1.17
N ILE A 19 7.90 3.87 2.01
CA ILE A 19 7.59 2.90 3.05
C ILE A 19 7.94 3.51 4.39
N ARG A 20 6.99 3.48 5.33
CA ARG A 20 7.20 3.94 6.70
C ARG A 20 6.83 2.87 7.69
N PHE A 21 7.67 2.73 8.70
CA PHE A 21 7.39 1.89 9.86
C PHE A 21 6.83 2.80 10.95
N VAL A 22 5.58 2.55 11.36
CA VAL A 22 4.85 3.44 12.27
C VAL A 22 4.43 2.69 13.50
N SER A 23 4.71 3.26 14.67
CA SER A 23 4.28 2.69 15.94
C SER A 23 2.89 3.19 16.32
N ASN A 24 2.15 2.35 17.05
CA ASN A 24 0.85 2.66 17.62
C ASN A 24 0.94 2.59 19.14
N PRO A 25 0.15 3.40 19.87
CA PRO A 25 -0.87 4.34 19.38
C PRO A 25 -0.38 5.75 19.07
N ASP A 26 0.90 6.03 19.30
CA ASP A 26 1.44 7.38 19.18
C ASP A 26 1.72 7.82 17.74
N LEU A 27 1.62 6.89 16.78
CA LEU A 27 1.84 7.14 15.36
C LEU A 27 3.22 7.74 15.07
N HIS A 28 4.21 7.30 15.83
CA HIS A 28 5.58 7.74 15.66
C HIS A 28 6.24 7.01 14.49
N ILE A 29 6.84 7.78 13.55
CA ILE A 29 7.55 7.20 12.43
C ILE A 29 8.93 6.77 12.89
N GLN A 30 9.18 5.47 12.90
CA GLN A 30 10.44 4.91 13.35
C GLN A 30 11.42 4.65 12.22
N GLY A 31 10.93 4.62 10.98
CA GLY A 31 11.77 4.45 9.81
C GLY A 31 11.03 4.87 8.57
N GLU A 32 11.78 5.42 7.61
CA GLU A 32 11.23 5.85 6.34
C GLU A 32 12.20 5.51 5.23
N PHE A 33 11.68 4.91 4.16
CA PHE A 33 12.47 4.44 3.04
C PHE A 33 11.82 4.86 1.73
N PHE A 34 12.64 5.24 0.77
CA PHE A 34 12.19 5.70 -0.53
C PHE A 34 12.78 4.84 -1.63
N TYR A 35 11.93 4.47 -2.58
CA TYR A 35 12.35 3.78 -3.79
C TYR A 35 11.75 4.51 -4.99
N ASP A 36 12.44 4.47 -6.13
CA ASP A 36 11.93 5.04 -7.38
C ASP A 36 11.08 4.05 -8.17
N ASN A 37 10.54 3.03 -7.49
CA ASN A 37 9.73 1.99 -8.09
C ASN A 37 8.23 2.28 -7.92
N GLY A 38 7.79 3.41 -8.48
CA GLY A 38 6.38 3.74 -8.53
C GLY A 38 5.62 2.82 -9.46
N LEU A 39 4.30 2.96 -9.48
CA LEU A 39 3.43 2.06 -10.22
C LEU A 39 3.62 2.11 -11.73
N LYS A 40 4.00 3.27 -12.28
CA LYS A 40 4.26 3.39 -13.72
C LYS A 40 5.39 2.46 -14.14
N LYS A 41 6.50 2.51 -13.40
CA LYS A 41 7.67 1.65 -13.66
C LYS A 41 7.35 0.18 -13.42
N MET A 42 6.64 -0.11 -12.34
CA MET A 42 6.29 -1.49 -11.99
C MET A 42 5.36 -2.11 -13.01
N ASN A 43 4.40 -1.35 -13.53
CA ASN A 43 3.52 -1.83 -14.61
C ASN A 43 4.29 -2.11 -15.88
N LYS A 44 5.26 -1.25 -16.21
CA LYS A 44 6.11 -1.46 -17.39
C LYS A 44 6.90 -2.75 -17.28
N ILE A 45 7.50 -3.00 -16.12
CA ILE A 45 8.26 -4.22 -15.86
C ILE A 45 7.33 -5.44 -15.95
N TRP A 46 6.13 -5.34 -15.38
CA TRP A 46 5.16 -6.43 -15.47
C TRP A 46 4.76 -6.71 -16.92
N GLU A 47 4.50 -5.67 -17.71
CA GLU A 47 4.13 -5.85 -19.13
C GLU A 47 5.19 -6.64 -19.90
N GLU A 48 6.45 -6.44 -19.59
CA GLU A 48 7.55 -7.15 -20.23
C GLU A 48 7.65 -8.60 -19.77
N SER A 49 7.06 -8.96 -18.64
CA SER A 49 7.16 -10.29 -18.04
C SER A 49 5.83 -10.98 -17.84
N LYS A 50 4.74 -10.45 -18.40
CA LYS A 50 3.39 -10.97 -18.13
C LYS A 50 3.15 -12.39 -18.64
N LYS A 51 3.92 -12.86 -19.62
CA LYS A 51 3.83 -14.26 -20.06
C LYS A 51 4.21 -15.21 -18.94
N LYS A 52 5.22 -14.85 -18.15
CA LYS A 52 5.69 -15.61 -17.01
C LYS A 52 4.84 -15.35 -15.77
N PHE A 53 4.35 -14.13 -15.61
CA PHE A 53 3.55 -13.70 -14.46
C PHE A 53 2.24 -13.10 -14.96
N PRO A 54 1.24 -13.92 -15.32
CA PRO A 54 0.02 -13.40 -15.94
C PRO A 54 -0.90 -12.61 -15.02
N ASN A 55 -0.78 -12.80 -13.71
CA ASN A 55 -1.63 -12.09 -12.75
C ASN A 55 -0.93 -10.83 -12.23
N ARG A 56 -1.36 -9.67 -12.73
CA ARG A 56 -0.75 -8.38 -12.39
C ARG A 56 -0.87 -8.05 -10.89
N LYS A 57 -2.04 -8.24 -10.31
CA LYS A 57 -2.26 -7.97 -8.89
C LYS A 57 -1.30 -8.78 -8.01
N LYS A 58 -1.21 -10.07 -8.30
CA LYS A 58 -0.29 -10.96 -7.58
C LYS A 58 1.16 -10.50 -7.73
N TYR A 59 1.55 -10.16 -8.95
CA TYR A 59 2.90 -9.69 -9.24
C TYR A 59 3.24 -8.44 -8.43
N LEU A 60 2.35 -7.45 -8.42
CA LEU A 60 2.57 -6.22 -7.68
C LEU A 60 2.66 -6.46 -6.17
N LEU A 61 1.79 -7.30 -5.63
CA LEU A 61 1.81 -7.63 -4.19
C LEU A 61 3.09 -8.37 -3.80
N ASP A 62 3.51 -9.33 -4.62
CA ASP A 62 4.75 -10.06 -4.35
C ASP A 62 5.97 -9.14 -4.39
N LYS A 63 6.02 -8.22 -5.34
CA LYS A 63 7.11 -7.25 -5.42
C LYS A 63 7.13 -6.31 -4.23
N LEU A 64 5.96 -5.87 -3.79
CA LEU A 64 5.88 -5.04 -2.58
C LEU A 64 6.44 -5.78 -1.38
N ILE A 65 6.05 -7.03 -1.19
CA ILE A 65 6.56 -7.83 -0.06
C ILE A 65 8.08 -7.99 -0.15
N GLU A 66 8.64 -8.19 -1.34
CA GLU A 66 10.09 -8.25 -1.51
C GLU A 66 10.77 -6.96 -1.06
N TYR A 67 10.21 -5.79 -1.42
CA TYR A 67 10.75 -4.51 -0.96
C TYR A 67 10.65 -4.36 0.54
N LEU A 68 9.54 -4.77 1.12
CA LEU A 68 9.36 -4.68 2.57
C LEU A 68 10.37 -5.58 3.31
N ASP A 69 10.57 -6.79 2.81
CA ASP A 69 11.52 -7.71 3.43
C ASP A 69 12.94 -7.16 3.38
N LYS A 70 13.33 -6.55 2.27
CA LYS A 70 14.66 -5.91 2.14
C LYS A 70 14.81 -4.71 3.07
N THR A 71 13.75 -3.92 3.19
CA THR A 71 13.76 -2.65 3.91
C THR A 71 13.79 -2.84 5.41
N LEU A 72 13.02 -3.78 5.92
CA LEU A 72 12.79 -3.94 7.35
C LEU A 72 13.66 -4.99 8.00
N PHE A 73 14.40 -5.72 7.19
CA PHE A 73 15.25 -6.80 7.67
C PHE A 73 14.45 -7.83 8.47
N GLU A 74 15.14 -8.79 8.99
CA GLU A 74 14.59 -9.84 9.81
C GLU A 74 14.24 -9.42 11.23
N HIS A 75 14.62 -8.20 11.62
CA HIS A 75 14.41 -7.71 12.98
C HIS A 75 13.00 -7.21 13.24
N VAL A 76 12.23 -6.95 12.20
CA VAL A 76 10.89 -6.42 12.33
C VAL A 76 9.88 -7.41 11.80
N ASN A 77 9.04 -7.90 12.70
CA ASN A 77 7.94 -8.77 12.34
C ASN A 77 6.68 -7.91 12.25
N PHE A 78 6.19 -7.70 11.04
CA PHE A 78 5.00 -6.91 10.81
C PHE A 78 3.91 -7.77 10.19
N LYS A 79 2.67 -7.49 10.53
CA LYS A 79 1.52 -8.22 10.00
C LYS A 79 0.57 -7.33 9.21
N ASN A 80 0.52 -6.05 9.57
CA ASN A 80 -0.42 -5.11 8.98
C ASN A 80 0.30 -4.11 8.08
N ILE A 81 -0.20 -4.00 6.86
CA ILE A 81 0.32 -3.09 5.83
C ILE A 81 -0.85 -2.25 5.35
N ILE A 82 -0.69 -0.93 5.39
CA ILE A 82 -1.69 -0.01 4.87
C ILE A 82 -1.13 0.64 3.62
N ILE A 83 -1.80 0.49 2.49
CA ILE A 83 -1.36 1.05 1.21
C ILE A 83 -2.28 2.19 0.80
N SER A 84 -1.70 3.35 0.54
CA SER A 84 -2.40 4.53 0.02
C SER A 84 -1.75 4.98 -1.29
N GLY A 85 -2.27 6.05 -1.87
CA GLY A 85 -1.75 6.60 -3.11
C GLY A 85 -2.42 5.99 -4.33
N MET A 86 -1.67 5.76 -5.38
CA MET A 86 -2.20 5.28 -6.66
C MET A 86 -2.42 3.76 -6.71
N ALA A 87 -2.14 3.06 -5.62
CA ALA A 87 -2.32 1.60 -5.57
C ALA A 87 -3.80 1.19 -5.68
N SER A 88 -4.73 2.09 -5.33
CA SER A 88 -6.16 1.85 -5.47
C SER A 88 -6.74 2.42 -6.77
N SER A 89 -5.89 2.86 -7.68
CA SER A 89 -6.30 3.35 -9.00
C SER A 89 -6.20 2.25 -10.06
N SER A 90 -6.57 2.58 -11.29
CA SER A 90 -6.52 1.63 -12.40
C SER A 90 -5.11 1.11 -12.70
N ILE A 91 -4.07 1.87 -12.35
CA ILE A 91 -2.68 1.43 -12.53
C ILE A 91 -2.14 0.70 -11.31
N GLY A 92 -2.93 0.61 -10.24
CA GLY A 92 -2.50 0.04 -8.99
C GLY A 92 -2.78 -1.44 -8.84
N VAL A 93 -2.77 -1.87 -7.57
CA VAL A 93 -3.02 -3.27 -7.21
C VAL A 93 -4.45 -3.67 -7.55
N GLN A 94 -5.40 -2.81 -7.18
CA GLN A 94 -6.81 -3.01 -7.51
C GLN A 94 -7.53 -1.67 -7.46
N GLU A 95 -8.30 -1.37 -8.48
CA GLU A 95 -9.05 -0.12 -8.53
C GLU A 95 -10.19 -0.13 -7.52
N LEU A 96 -10.28 0.94 -6.74
CA LEU A 96 -11.37 1.17 -5.81
C LEU A 96 -12.04 2.49 -6.17
N ASP A 97 -13.35 2.56 -5.95
CA ASP A 97 -14.07 3.83 -6.10
C ASP A 97 -13.54 4.84 -5.11
N TYR A 98 -13.44 6.10 -5.54
CA TYR A 98 -13.05 7.17 -4.64
C TYR A 98 -14.06 7.34 -3.53
N SER A 99 -13.57 7.67 -2.34
CA SER A 99 -14.41 8.10 -1.23
C SER A 99 -14.80 9.55 -1.47
N LYS A 100 -16.09 9.85 -1.30
CA LYS A 100 -16.60 11.19 -1.58
C LYS A 100 -16.50 12.08 -0.35
N ILE A 101 -16.23 13.38 -0.57
CA ILE A 101 -16.28 14.40 0.46
C ILE A 101 -17.39 15.39 0.12
N PRO A 102 -18.03 16.02 1.14
CA PRO A 102 -17.72 15.89 2.55
C PRO A 102 -18.16 14.57 3.13
N PHE A 103 -17.42 14.08 4.13
CA PHE A 103 -17.82 12.90 4.86
C PHE A 103 -17.79 13.21 6.36
N ASN A 104 -18.44 12.35 7.15
CA ASN A 104 -18.54 12.52 8.59
C ASN A 104 -17.17 12.19 9.22
N PHE A 105 -16.52 13.20 9.81
CA PHE A 105 -15.22 13.03 10.43
C PHE A 105 -15.28 12.22 11.74
N ILE A 106 -16.45 12.03 12.31
CA ILE A 106 -16.61 11.17 13.48
C ILE A 106 -16.63 9.71 13.05
N LYS A 107 -17.30 9.43 11.95
CA LYS A 107 -17.38 8.08 11.36
C LYS A 107 -17.15 8.20 9.85
N PRO A 108 -15.93 8.47 9.43
CA PRO A 108 -15.67 8.64 8.00
C PRO A 108 -15.89 7.34 7.25
N LYS A 109 -16.48 7.45 6.06
CA LYS A 109 -16.66 6.31 5.15
C LYS A 109 -15.59 6.39 4.08
N ILE A 110 -14.54 5.65 4.28
CA ILE A 110 -13.45 5.55 3.33
C ILE A 110 -13.52 4.17 2.67
N ASN A 111 -13.53 4.11 1.36
CA ASN A 111 -13.52 2.83 0.67
C ASN A 111 -12.20 2.13 0.94
N LEU A 112 -12.31 0.89 1.39
CA LEU A 112 -11.17 0.11 1.86
C LEU A 112 -11.33 -1.32 1.38
N LEU A 113 -10.26 -1.91 0.92
CA LEU A 113 -10.21 -3.32 0.58
C LEU A 113 -9.16 -3.99 1.44
N GLU A 114 -9.55 -5.04 2.18
CA GLU A 114 -8.62 -5.83 2.96
C GLU A 114 -8.25 -7.09 2.18
N ILE A 115 -6.94 -7.32 2.05
CA ILE A 115 -6.39 -8.46 1.32
C ILE A 115 -5.50 -9.25 2.26
N LYS A 116 -5.72 -10.56 2.33
CA LYS A 116 -4.80 -11.46 3.04
C LYS A 116 -3.78 -11.97 2.04
N TRP A 117 -2.51 -11.76 2.33
CA TRP A 117 -1.43 -12.14 1.42
C TRP A 117 -0.20 -12.59 2.20
N ARG A 118 0.20 -13.82 2.01
CA ARG A 118 1.40 -14.39 2.66
C ARG A 118 1.45 -14.13 4.15
N GLN A 119 0.35 -14.42 4.85
CA GLN A 119 0.19 -14.24 6.30
C GLN A 119 0.22 -12.78 6.75
N LYS A 120 0.09 -11.85 5.81
CA LYS A 120 -0.01 -10.43 6.13
C LYS A 120 -1.40 -9.92 5.79
N THR A 121 -1.81 -8.88 6.51
CA THR A 121 -3.07 -8.19 6.22
C THR A 121 -2.73 -6.88 5.52
N ILE A 122 -3.18 -6.75 4.29
CA ILE A 122 -2.97 -5.55 3.48
C ILE A 122 -4.28 -4.79 3.39
N SER A 123 -4.29 -3.54 3.83
CA SER A 123 -5.45 -2.66 3.74
C SER A 123 -5.19 -1.63 2.66
N LEU A 124 -5.94 -1.70 1.58
CA LEU A 124 -5.82 -0.79 0.44
C LEU A 124 -6.87 0.31 0.59
N ILE A 125 -6.43 1.56 0.62
CA ILE A 125 -7.30 2.72 0.86
C ILE A 125 -7.56 3.45 -0.45
N SER A 126 -8.83 3.82 -0.68
CA SER A 126 -9.22 4.60 -1.85
C SER A 126 -8.73 6.04 -1.77
N GLY A 127 -8.66 6.70 -2.93
CA GLY A 127 -8.54 8.15 -2.97
C GLY A 127 -9.83 8.85 -2.56
N ILE A 128 -9.76 10.17 -2.48
CA ILE A 128 -10.88 11.04 -2.06
C ILE A 128 -11.18 12.02 -3.17
N LYS A 129 -12.47 12.27 -3.43
CA LYS A 129 -12.88 13.29 -4.40
C LYS A 129 -14.09 14.07 -3.91
N LYS A 130 -14.32 15.23 -4.51
CA LYS A 130 -15.49 16.04 -4.22
C LYS A 130 -16.75 15.38 -4.76
N ASN A 131 -17.86 15.64 -4.06
CA ASN A 131 -19.15 15.01 -4.33
C ASN A 131 -19.76 15.42 -5.66
N ASP A 132 -19.55 16.66 -6.08
CA ASP A 132 -20.20 17.25 -7.22
C ASP A 132 -19.36 17.20 -8.51
N ASP A 133 -18.32 16.40 -8.49
CA ASP A 133 -17.44 16.25 -9.67
C ASP A 133 -17.68 14.91 -10.43
#